data_42f636050fe790143ec2655715007e22
#
_entry.id   42f636050fe790143ec2655715007e22
#
_cell.length_a   1.000
_cell.length_b   1.000
_cell.length_c   1.000
_cell.angle_alpha   90.00
_cell.angle_beta   90.00
_cell.angle_gamma   90.00
#
_symmetry.space_group_name_H-M   'P 1'
#
loop_
_entity.id
_entity.type
_entity.pdbx_description
1 polymer ?
#
loop_
_entity_poly.entity_id
_entity_poly.type
_entity_poly.pdbx_seq_one_letter_code
_entity_poly.pdbx_strand_id
1 'polypeptide(L)'
;LLMAAFTAIPSVMAEQVGLATEYHAWMYLATLCCAIPGVAILVRRRREVDDPRPLLGLTVLLTVLGLIVALGAVSLTLLGVGLVLFFAGFTALETILPALVSIFAPLSLRGTAMGIFSSAQFFGVFTGGVLGGSALQLGGTLGLVAVLLGLTAIWLLGLWRFGRAPVAAV
;
A
#
# COMPACT_ATOMS: atom_id res chain seq x y z
N LEU A 1 5.32 1.07 -3.28
CA LEU A 1 4.07 0.53 -3.86
C LEU A 1 3.21 1.65 -4.47
N LEU A 2 2.90 2.72 -3.72
CA LEU A 2 2.04 3.81 -4.20
C LEU A 2 2.57 4.45 -5.49
N MET A 3 3.84 4.85 -5.53
CA MET A 3 4.41 5.48 -6.72
C MET A 3 4.48 4.53 -7.92
N ALA A 4 4.77 3.25 -7.69
CA ALA A 4 4.70 2.24 -8.74
C ALA A 4 3.28 2.10 -9.33
N ALA A 5 2.24 2.20 -8.48
CA ALA A 5 0.86 2.23 -8.94
C ALA A 5 0.56 3.46 -9.81
N PHE A 6 0.92 4.66 -9.33
CA PHE A 6 0.65 5.91 -10.06
C PHE A 6 1.43 6.04 -11.38
N THR A 7 2.53 5.32 -11.57
CA THR A 7 3.24 5.29 -12.87
C THR A 7 2.58 4.38 -13.89
N ALA A 8 1.97 3.27 -13.47
CA ALA A 8 1.47 2.22 -14.36
C ALA A 8 -0.06 2.28 -14.58
N ILE A 9 -0.86 2.62 -13.57
CA ILE A 9 -2.33 2.58 -13.69
C ILE A 9 -2.88 3.53 -14.76
N PRO A 10 -2.37 4.76 -14.95
CA PRO A 10 -2.88 5.62 -16.01
C PRO A 10 -2.77 5.03 -17.42
N SER A 11 -1.67 4.30 -17.72
CA SER A 11 -1.54 3.62 -19.01
C SER A 11 -2.52 2.45 -19.15
N VAL A 12 -2.76 1.69 -18.08
CA VAL A 12 -3.78 0.64 -18.06
C VAL A 12 -5.18 1.22 -18.30
N MET A 13 -5.52 2.35 -17.66
CA MET A 13 -6.79 3.04 -17.87
C MET A 13 -6.98 3.44 -19.33
N ALA A 14 -5.97 4.06 -19.94
CA ALA A 14 -6.07 4.58 -21.29
C ALA A 14 -5.96 3.48 -22.36
N GLU A 15 -4.97 2.57 -22.24
CA GLU A 15 -4.59 1.65 -23.30
C GLU A 15 -5.32 0.30 -23.24
N GLN A 16 -5.56 -0.22 -22.02
CA GLN A 16 -6.20 -1.55 -21.85
C GLN A 16 -7.72 -1.44 -21.66
N VAL A 17 -8.16 -0.46 -20.88
CA VAL A 17 -9.58 -0.28 -20.56
C VAL A 17 -10.27 0.71 -21.49
N GLY A 18 -9.50 1.56 -22.19
CA GLY A 18 -10.06 2.58 -23.10
C GLY A 18 -10.76 3.73 -22.40
N LEU A 19 -10.41 4.01 -21.13
CA LEU A 19 -10.99 5.08 -20.34
C LEU A 19 -10.36 6.42 -20.72
N ALA A 20 -11.16 7.38 -21.18
CA ALA A 20 -10.67 8.72 -21.51
C ALA A 20 -10.06 9.40 -20.28
N THR A 21 -8.96 10.14 -20.50
CA THR A 21 -8.13 10.74 -19.43
C THR A 21 -8.93 11.65 -18.50
N GLU A 22 -9.96 12.30 -18.99
CA GLU A 22 -10.87 13.16 -18.20
C GLU A 22 -11.61 12.39 -17.08
N TYR A 23 -11.81 11.07 -17.24
CA TYR A 23 -12.47 10.21 -16.25
C TYR A 23 -11.49 9.54 -15.26
N HIS A 24 -10.18 9.66 -15.46
CA HIS A 24 -9.19 9.01 -14.56
C HIS A 24 -9.34 9.52 -13.13
N ALA A 25 -9.50 10.83 -12.93
CA ALA A 25 -9.67 11.42 -11.59
C ALA A 25 -10.96 10.92 -10.91
N TRP A 26 -12.04 10.79 -11.67
CA TRP A 26 -13.31 10.27 -11.15
C TRP A 26 -13.20 8.80 -10.76
N MET A 27 -12.45 8.00 -11.53
CA MET A 27 -12.22 6.60 -11.23
C MET A 27 -11.44 6.44 -9.91
N TYR A 28 -10.38 7.23 -9.70
CA TYR A 28 -9.65 7.24 -8.43
C TYR A 28 -10.54 7.68 -7.26
N LEU A 29 -11.31 8.74 -7.43
CA LEU A 29 -12.20 9.24 -6.38
C LEU A 29 -13.29 8.21 -6.02
N ALA A 30 -13.95 7.64 -7.01
CA ALA A 30 -14.99 6.64 -6.77
C ALA A 30 -14.45 5.40 -6.05
N THR A 31 -13.30 4.86 -6.50
CA THR A 31 -12.70 3.68 -5.90
C THR A 31 -12.15 3.95 -4.50
N LEU A 32 -11.59 5.14 -4.24
CA LEU A 32 -11.19 5.57 -2.92
C LEU A 32 -12.39 5.66 -1.96
N CYS A 33 -13.50 6.25 -2.39
CA CYS A 33 -14.73 6.30 -1.60
C CYS A 33 -15.28 4.89 -1.32
N CYS A 34 -15.28 3.99 -2.31
CA CYS A 34 -15.68 2.60 -2.13
C CYS A 34 -14.76 1.81 -1.19
N ALA A 35 -13.50 2.21 -1.05
CA ALA A 35 -12.56 1.58 -0.13
C ALA A 35 -12.78 1.94 1.35
N ILE A 36 -13.49 3.04 1.67
CA ILE A 36 -13.68 3.54 3.04
C ILE A 36 -14.23 2.48 4.01
N PRO A 37 -15.28 1.70 3.67
CA PRO A 37 -15.75 0.65 4.58
C PRO A 37 -14.68 -0.40 4.89
N GLY A 38 -13.92 -0.82 3.89
CA GLY A 38 -12.79 -1.76 4.06
C GLY A 38 -11.70 -1.21 4.98
N VAL A 39 -11.32 0.05 4.79
CA VAL A 39 -10.38 0.76 5.68
C VAL A 39 -10.91 0.79 7.10
N ALA A 40 -12.18 1.17 7.29
CA ALA A 40 -12.79 1.24 8.62
C ALA A 40 -12.77 -0.11 9.35
N ILE A 41 -13.04 -1.20 8.64
CA ILE A 41 -12.99 -2.57 9.19
C ILE A 41 -11.55 -2.91 9.61
N LEU A 42 -10.56 -2.67 8.74
CA LEU A 42 -9.16 -2.99 9.02
C LEU A 42 -8.60 -2.18 10.21
N VAL A 43 -8.91 -0.88 10.26
CA VAL A 43 -8.48 0.00 11.34
C VAL A 43 -9.16 -0.36 12.67
N ARG A 44 -10.45 -0.72 12.66
CA ARG A 44 -11.14 -1.20 13.85
C ARG A 44 -10.51 -2.49 14.38
N ARG A 45 -10.26 -3.46 13.51
CA ARG A 45 -9.62 -4.73 13.88
C ARG A 45 -8.25 -4.53 14.51
N ARG A 46 -7.51 -3.45 14.17
CA ARG A 46 -6.24 -3.14 14.84
C ARG A 46 -6.39 -2.94 16.34
N ARG A 47 -7.53 -2.42 16.80
CA ARG A 47 -7.79 -2.17 18.23
C ARG A 47 -8.15 -3.44 19.00
N GLU A 48 -8.52 -4.51 18.29
CA GLU A 48 -9.03 -5.76 18.87
C GLU A 48 -7.94 -6.86 18.94
N VAL A 49 -6.77 -6.62 18.31
CA VAL A 49 -5.70 -7.62 18.25
C VAL A 49 -4.48 -7.18 19.05
N ASP A 50 -3.93 -8.10 19.85
CA ASP A 50 -2.70 -7.86 20.63
C ASP A 50 -1.47 -7.83 19.71
N ASP A 51 -1.40 -8.74 18.75
CA ASP A 51 -0.34 -8.80 17.75
C ASP A 51 -0.77 -8.14 16.42
N PRO A 52 -0.16 -6.99 16.04
CA PRO A 52 -0.51 -6.30 14.81
C PRO A 52 0.03 -6.98 13.53
N ARG A 53 0.96 -7.92 13.62
CA ARG A 53 1.66 -8.51 12.47
C ARG A 53 0.74 -9.19 11.45
N PRO A 54 -0.21 -10.05 11.85
CA PRO A 54 -1.11 -10.67 10.88
C PRO A 54 -1.96 -9.64 10.13
N LEU A 55 -2.42 -8.61 10.84
CA LEU A 55 -3.21 -7.54 10.23
C LEU A 55 -2.38 -6.68 9.28
N LEU A 56 -1.14 -6.32 9.64
CA LEU A 56 -0.22 -5.61 8.76
C LEU A 56 0.12 -6.46 7.52
N GLY A 57 0.34 -7.77 7.70
CA GLY A 57 0.53 -8.70 6.59
C GLY A 57 -0.67 -8.71 5.64
N LEU A 58 -1.88 -8.81 6.18
CA LEU A 58 -3.12 -8.77 5.41
C LEU A 58 -3.27 -7.46 4.62
N THR A 59 -3.02 -6.31 5.25
CA THR A 59 -3.14 -5.00 4.57
C THR A 59 -2.14 -4.85 3.42
N VAL A 60 -0.90 -5.32 3.59
CA VAL A 60 0.10 -5.31 2.51
C VAL A 60 -0.31 -6.26 1.38
N LEU A 61 -0.76 -7.47 1.71
CA LEU A 61 -1.23 -8.43 0.70
C LEU A 61 -2.43 -7.89 -0.09
N LEU A 62 -3.40 -7.24 0.58
CA LEU A 62 -4.53 -6.57 -0.09
C LEU A 62 -4.04 -5.47 -1.04
N THR A 63 -3.08 -4.65 -0.60
CA THR A 63 -2.50 -3.58 -1.43
C THR A 63 -1.85 -4.15 -2.69
N VAL A 64 -1.03 -5.18 -2.55
CA VAL A 64 -0.29 -5.77 -3.68
C VAL A 64 -1.23 -6.55 -4.60
N LEU A 65 -2.14 -7.35 -4.04
CA LEU A 65 -3.14 -8.07 -4.82
C LEU A 65 -4.03 -7.10 -5.61
N GLY A 66 -4.50 -6.03 -4.95
CA GLY A 66 -5.29 -4.99 -5.62
C GLY A 66 -4.53 -4.35 -6.78
N LEU A 67 -3.24 -4.05 -6.58
CA LEU A 67 -2.40 -3.50 -7.65
C LEU A 67 -2.19 -4.49 -8.80
N ILE A 68 -1.92 -5.77 -8.51
CA ILE A 68 -1.76 -6.80 -9.55
C ILE A 68 -3.06 -6.96 -10.36
N VAL A 69 -4.21 -6.99 -9.69
CA VAL A 69 -5.53 -7.06 -10.35
C VAL A 69 -5.76 -5.83 -11.22
N ALA A 70 -5.42 -4.63 -10.72
CA ALA A 70 -5.57 -3.39 -11.49
C ALA A 70 -4.65 -3.34 -12.72
N LEU A 71 -3.40 -3.81 -12.59
CA LEU A 71 -2.42 -3.86 -13.70
C LEU A 71 -2.81 -4.87 -14.80
N GLY A 72 -3.50 -5.95 -14.45
CA GLY A 72 -4.02 -6.95 -15.39
C GLY A 72 -5.46 -6.69 -15.84
N ALA A 73 -6.02 -5.51 -15.54
CA ALA A 73 -7.42 -5.23 -15.82
C ALA A 73 -7.66 -5.02 -17.32
N VAL A 74 -8.61 -5.79 -17.87
CA VAL A 74 -9.11 -5.69 -19.25
C VAL A 74 -10.53 -5.11 -19.30
N SER A 75 -11.08 -4.73 -18.17
CA SER A 75 -12.42 -4.12 -18.04
C SER A 75 -12.46 -3.09 -16.92
N LEU A 76 -13.37 -2.13 -17.03
CA LEU A 76 -13.58 -1.08 -16.03
C LEU A 76 -13.92 -1.67 -14.65
N THR A 77 -14.73 -2.74 -14.62
CA THR A 77 -15.10 -3.41 -13.37
C THR A 77 -13.90 -4.05 -12.68
N LEU A 78 -13.05 -4.77 -13.43
CA LEU A 78 -11.87 -5.43 -12.88
C LEU A 78 -10.85 -4.40 -12.37
N LEU A 79 -10.67 -3.31 -13.11
CA LEU A 79 -9.86 -2.16 -12.70
C LEU A 79 -10.41 -1.56 -11.39
N GLY A 80 -11.72 -1.34 -11.31
CA GLY A 80 -12.38 -0.81 -10.12
C GLY A 80 -12.17 -1.69 -8.89
N VAL A 81 -12.37 -3.00 -9.02
CA VAL A 81 -12.14 -3.96 -7.94
C VAL A 81 -10.67 -3.93 -7.48
N GLY A 82 -9.72 -3.95 -8.43
CA GLY A 82 -8.30 -3.84 -8.11
C GLY A 82 -7.95 -2.57 -7.35
N LEU A 83 -8.46 -1.42 -7.80
CA LEU A 83 -8.22 -0.14 -7.14
C LEU A 83 -8.87 -0.05 -5.76
N VAL A 84 -10.09 -0.59 -5.57
CA VAL A 84 -10.73 -0.62 -4.24
C VAL A 84 -9.92 -1.45 -3.25
N LEU A 85 -9.45 -2.63 -3.65
CA LEU A 85 -8.57 -3.47 -2.81
C LEU A 85 -7.25 -2.76 -2.50
N PHE A 86 -6.63 -2.16 -3.51
CA PHE A 86 -5.41 -1.38 -3.36
C PHE A 86 -5.57 -0.24 -2.36
N PHE A 87 -6.59 0.60 -2.54
CA PHE A 87 -6.83 1.74 -1.65
C PHE A 87 -7.24 1.29 -0.25
N ALA A 88 -8.02 0.22 -0.09
CA ALA A 88 -8.38 -0.31 1.22
C ALA A 88 -7.15 -0.75 2.02
N GLY A 89 -6.25 -1.54 1.41
CA GLY A 89 -5.02 -1.98 2.05
C GLY A 89 -4.04 -0.83 2.30
N PHE A 90 -3.79 0.00 1.29
CA PHE A 90 -2.85 1.11 1.37
C PHE A 90 -3.26 2.16 2.41
N THR A 91 -4.51 2.65 2.37
CA THR A 91 -4.99 3.66 3.31
C THR A 91 -5.04 3.13 4.74
N ALA A 92 -5.36 1.83 4.92
CA ALA A 92 -5.27 1.20 6.24
C ALA A 92 -3.83 1.18 6.77
N LEU A 93 -2.83 0.88 5.94
CA LEU A 93 -1.41 0.96 6.32
C LEU A 93 -0.99 2.37 6.69
N GLU A 94 -1.35 3.38 5.89
CA GLU A 94 -1.07 4.79 6.15
C GLU A 94 -1.68 5.29 7.47
N THR A 95 -2.77 4.66 7.92
CA THR A 95 -3.41 4.97 9.19
C THR A 95 -2.79 4.20 10.35
N ILE A 96 -2.52 2.91 10.17
CA ILE A 96 -2.09 2.00 11.26
C ILE A 96 -0.61 2.21 11.60
N LEU A 97 0.27 2.38 10.61
CA LEU A 97 1.71 2.47 10.86
C LEU A 97 2.11 3.69 11.70
N PRO A 98 1.67 4.93 11.40
CA PRO A 98 1.98 6.08 12.25
C PRO A 98 1.42 5.93 13.66
N ALA A 99 0.21 5.35 13.79
CA ALA A 99 -0.40 5.10 15.08
C ALA A 99 0.45 4.13 15.92
N LEU A 100 0.98 3.06 15.32
CA LEU A 100 1.89 2.13 16.00
C LEU A 100 3.18 2.82 16.43
N VAL A 101 3.81 3.61 15.55
CA VAL A 101 5.01 4.38 15.89
C VAL A 101 4.74 5.29 17.09
N SER A 102 3.60 5.99 17.11
CA SER A 102 3.20 6.86 18.22
C SER A 102 2.95 6.10 19.53
N ILE A 103 2.42 4.87 19.48
CA ILE A 103 2.15 4.03 20.65
C ILE A 103 3.44 3.47 21.24
N PHE A 104 4.36 2.98 20.39
CA PHE A 104 5.60 2.34 20.85
C PHE A 104 6.72 3.32 21.20
N ALA A 105 6.66 4.55 20.73
CA ALA A 105 7.68 5.56 21.04
C ALA A 105 7.48 6.11 22.46
N PRO A 106 8.58 6.24 23.27
CA PRO A 106 8.54 6.94 24.54
C PRO A 106 7.97 8.35 24.37
N LEU A 107 7.22 8.84 25.35
CA LEU A 107 6.56 10.16 25.29
C LEU A 107 7.54 11.30 24.93
N SER A 108 8.74 11.26 25.51
CA SER A 108 9.80 12.27 25.30
C SER A 108 10.42 12.21 23.90
N LEU A 109 10.32 11.10 23.19
CA LEU A 109 10.94 10.87 21.87
C LEU A 109 9.92 10.68 20.74
N ARG A 110 8.63 10.83 21.02
CA ARG A 110 7.55 10.59 20.06
C ARG A 110 7.69 11.44 18.80
N GLY A 111 8.03 12.74 18.94
CA GLY A 111 8.27 13.62 17.81
C GLY A 111 9.44 13.16 16.92
N THR A 112 10.55 12.75 17.54
CA THR A 112 11.71 12.21 16.83
C THR A 112 11.37 10.91 16.09
N ALA A 113 10.66 9.99 16.74
CA ALA A 113 10.22 8.74 16.13
C ALA A 113 9.32 8.98 14.92
N MET A 114 8.39 9.93 15.01
CA MET A 114 7.52 10.32 13.89
C MET A 114 8.32 10.97 12.75
N GLY A 115 9.32 11.80 13.07
CA GLY A 115 10.22 12.38 12.07
C GLY A 115 11.01 11.33 11.31
N ILE A 116 11.59 10.34 12.01
CA ILE A 116 12.30 9.21 11.38
C ILE A 116 11.35 8.38 10.51
N PHE A 117 10.14 8.09 11.00
CA PHE A 117 9.13 7.36 10.23
C PHE A 117 8.79 8.09 8.92
N SER A 118 8.50 9.40 8.99
CA SER A 118 8.17 10.20 7.80
C SER A 118 9.34 10.27 6.82
N SER A 119 10.57 10.43 7.30
CA SER A 119 11.77 10.43 6.45
C SER A 119 11.94 9.08 5.73
N ALA A 120 11.76 7.97 6.43
CA ALA A 120 11.82 6.63 5.85
C ALA A 120 10.69 6.42 4.83
N GLN A 121 9.48 6.93 5.09
CA GLN A 121 8.35 6.87 4.18
C GLN A 121 8.64 7.63 2.88
N PHE A 122 9.12 8.89 2.95
CA PHE A 122 9.47 9.65 1.75
C PHE A 122 10.65 9.04 0.98
N PHE A 123 11.64 8.50 1.66
CA PHE A 123 12.71 7.74 1.02
C PHE A 123 12.17 6.50 0.29
N GLY A 124 11.20 5.80 0.90
CA GLY A 124 10.49 4.67 0.29
C GLY A 124 9.65 5.08 -0.92
N VAL A 125 9.02 6.27 -0.89
CA VAL A 125 8.29 6.85 -2.03
C VAL A 125 9.23 7.11 -3.20
N PHE A 126 10.38 7.76 -2.93
CA PHE A 126 11.39 8.04 -3.96
C PHE A 126 11.97 6.75 -4.57
N THR A 127 12.48 5.85 -3.74
CA THR A 127 13.06 4.58 -4.21
C THR A 127 12.03 3.70 -4.92
N GLY A 128 10.79 3.68 -4.43
CA GLY A 128 9.68 2.96 -5.05
C GLY A 128 9.31 3.50 -6.43
N GLY A 129 9.39 4.83 -6.63
CA GLY A 129 9.20 5.47 -7.94
C GLY A 129 10.31 5.10 -8.92
N VAL A 130 11.57 5.18 -8.49
CA VAL A 130 12.73 4.83 -9.33
C VAL A 130 12.70 3.34 -9.71
N LEU A 131 12.55 2.45 -8.73
CA LEU A 131 12.52 0.99 -8.98
C LEU A 131 11.30 0.60 -9.82
N GLY A 132 10.12 1.15 -9.52
CA GLY A 132 8.90 0.87 -10.28
C GLY A 132 8.98 1.37 -11.72
N GLY A 133 9.46 2.60 -11.92
CA GLY A 133 9.64 3.18 -13.26
C GLY A 133 10.68 2.41 -14.08
N SER A 134 11.83 2.08 -13.48
CA SER A 134 12.88 1.28 -14.17
C SER A 134 12.39 -0.13 -14.51
N ALA A 135 11.67 -0.78 -13.60
CA ALA A 135 11.13 -2.11 -13.83
C ALA A 135 10.09 -2.11 -14.95
N LEU A 136 9.26 -1.07 -15.02
CA LEU A 136 8.27 -0.91 -16.07
C LEU A 136 8.93 -0.68 -17.43
N GLN A 137 10.00 0.14 -17.49
CA GLN A 137 10.76 0.41 -18.73
C GLN A 137 11.51 -0.80 -19.26
N LEU A 138 12.14 -1.59 -18.37
CA LEU A 138 13.00 -2.72 -18.76
C LEU A 138 12.23 -4.02 -18.98
N GLY A 139 11.19 -4.27 -18.21
CA GLY A 139 10.45 -5.54 -18.19
C GLY A 139 8.93 -5.40 -18.36
N GLY A 140 8.44 -4.20 -18.69
CA GLY A 140 7.00 -3.95 -18.80
C GLY A 140 6.25 -4.25 -17.52
N THR A 141 4.98 -4.58 -17.64
CA THR A 141 4.10 -4.92 -16.49
C THR A 141 4.63 -6.12 -15.69
N LEU A 142 5.22 -7.12 -16.36
CA LEU A 142 5.80 -8.28 -15.68
C LEU A 142 7.01 -7.91 -14.80
N GLY A 143 7.89 -7.04 -15.29
CA GLY A 143 9.01 -6.51 -14.52
C GLY A 143 8.55 -5.76 -13.28
N LEU A 144 7.53 -4.92 -13.44
CA LEU A 144 6.92 -4.20 -12.31
C LEU A 144 6.33 -5.16 -11.27
N VAL A 145 5.55 -6.16 -11.70
CA VAL A 145 4.96 -7.16 -10.80
C VAL A 145 6.05 -7.95 -10.06
N ALA A 146 7.13 -8.34 -10.73
CA ALA A 146 8.25 -9.04 -10.08
C ALA A 146 8.90 -8.19 -8.97
N VAL A 147 9.13 -6.90 -9.21
CA VAL A 147 9.66 -5.97 -8.19
C VAL A 147 8.68 -5.81 -7.03
N LEU A 148 7.39 -5.65 -7.31
CA LEU A 148 6.35 -5.55 -6.28
C LEU A 148 6.30 -6.78 -5.38
N LEU A 149 6.33 -7.97 -5.96
CA LEU A 149 6.33 -9.23 -5.21
C LEU A 149 7.62 -9.40 -4.41
N GLY A 150 8.79 -9.08 -4.98
CA GLY A 150 10.07 -9.12 -4.28
C GLY A 150 10.11 -8.19 -3.06
N LEU A 151 9.71 -6.93 -3.22
CA LEU A 151 9.63 -5.97 -2.11
C LEU A 151 8.61 -6.41 -1.05
N THR A 152 7.49 -6.98 -1.47
CA THR A 152 6.48 -7.51 -0.55
C THR A 152 7.03 -8.68 0.25
N ALA A 153 7.71 -9.61 -0.38
CA ALA A 153 8.33 -10.75 0.29
C ALA A 153 9.39 -10.29 1.32
N ILE A 154 10.27 -9.36 0.94
CA ILE A 154 11.26 -8.77 1.86
C ILE A 154 10.56 -8.11 3.05
N TRP A 155 9.50 -7.33 2.81
CA TRP A 155 8.77 -6.66 3.86
C TRP A 155 8.08 -7.65 4.80
N LEU A 156 7.40 -8.69 4.27
CA LEU A 156 6.76 -9.74 5.07
C LEU A 156 7.78 -10.52 5.90
N LEU A 157 8.90 -10.89 5.32
CA LEU A 157 9.99 -11.55 6.05
C LEU A 157 10.52 -10.68 7.18
N GLY A 158 10.74 -9.39 6.92
CA GLY A 158 11.12 -8.41 7.94
C GLY A 158 10.08 -8.30 9.06
N LEU A 159 8.81 -8.21 8.70
CA LEU A 159 7.71 -8.13 9.66
C LEU A 159 7.69 -9.36 10.60
N TRP A 160 7.81 -10.57 10.05
CA TRP A 160 7.78 -11.79 10.85
C TRP A 160 9.06 -12.03 11.67
N ARG A 161 10.21 -11.60 11.17
CA ARG A 161 11.48 -11.81 11.86
C ARG A 161 11.77 -10.77 12.94
N PHE A 162 11.42 -9.52 12.70
CA PHE A 162 11.76 -8.38 13.55
C PHE A 162 10.56 -7.67 14.17
N GLY A 163 9.35 -7.95 13.71
CA GLY A 163 8.12 -7.27 14.13
C GLY A 163 7.60 -7.64 15.52
N ARG A 164 8.37 -8.38 16.35
CA ARG A 164 8.01 -8.62 17.75
C ARG A 164 8.11 -7.32 18.50
N ALA A 165 6.98 -6.64 18.68
CA ALA A 165 6.91 -5.53 19.61
C ALA A 165 7.31 -6.05 21.00
N PRO A 166 8.20 -5.37 21.73
CA PRO A 166 8.32 -5.63 23.15
C PRO A 166 6.94 -5.40 23.75
N VAL A 167 6.39 -6.42 24.41
CA VAL A 167 5.23 -6.24 25.28
C VAL A 167 5.69 -5.20 26.28
N ALA A 168 5.18 -3.97 26.15
CA ALA A 168 5.44 -2.94 27.14
C ALA A 168 4.86 -3.49 28.45
N ALA A 169 5.75 -3.91 29.34
CA ALA A 169 5.38 -4.12 30.73
C ALA A 169 4.96 -2.74 31.25
N VAL A 170 3.66 -2.57 31.40
CA VAL A 170 3.03 -1.46 32.12
C VAL A 170 3.28 -1.65 33.59
#